data_7b7429bf3f72c3982d151616d697519f
#
_entry.id   7b7429bf3f72c3982d151616d697519f
#
_cell.length_a   1.000
_cell.length_b   1.000
_cell.length_c   1.000
_cell.angle_alpha   90.00
_cell.angle_beta   90.00
_cell.angle_gamma   90.00
#
_symmetry.space_group_name_H-M   'P 1'
#
loop_
_entity.id
_entity.type
_entity.pdbx_description
1 polymer ?
#
loop_
_entity_poly.entity_id
_entity_poly.type
_entity_poly.pdbx_seq_one_letter_code
_entity_poly.pdbx_strand_id
1 'polypeptide(L)'
;MFEDVILIRPPCEAYSVLIGVTEGCSWAQRTGGCKFCGVYNGKEFVQKYRVRPWDSIKNDIDITWLEHGAVATRAFLAGGNALSAPTDLLARTLEYLHDRFPRLQQVSSYAKNYDVLQKSISDLEQLAAAGLTIVYMGLESGSDEVLKYMNKGTTAAGMLRAAKKAMNAGIQLSVYVVLGLGGKIFPDHAKATAKILTEMNPHFIRFRSLNFIPNAPLYDEWQRGEFIELRPVEILQEQLEILENLGEHVSSYILNDHVSNFASIDGRLPENKPRILKMLEAAIDDPRLKSLPHINRTSM
;
A
#
# COMPACT_ATOMS: atom_id res chain seq x y z
N MET A 1 11.08 17.30 16.68
CA MET A 1 10.52 15.98 17.02
C MET A 1 9.06 15.95 16.55
N PHE A 2 8.59 14.85 16.00
CA PHE A 2 7.28 14.73 15.33
C PHE A 2 6.13 14.61 16.33
N GLU A 3 6.00 15.49 17.31
CA GLU A 3 5.15 15.28 18.47
C GLU A 3 3.65 15.04 18.18
N ASP A 4 3.14 15.32 16.97
CA ASP A 4 1.71 15.12 16.64
C ASP A 4 1.46 14.67 15.19
N VAL A 5 2.46 14.12 14.50
CA VAL A 5 2.31 13.71 13.10
C VAL A 5 2.31 12.18 12.99
N ILE A 6 1.20 11.60 12.52
CA ILE A 6 1.16 10.18 12.20
C ILE A 6 1.93 9.94 10.92
N LEU A 7 3.13 9.40 11.04
CA LEU A 7 3.94 8.93 9.93
C LEU A 7 3.97 7.41 9.95
N ILE A 8 3.39 6.80 8.92
CA ILE A 8 3.42 5.35 8.73
C ILE A 8 4.25 4.99 7.52
N ARG A 9 4.85 3.83 7.57
CA ARG A 9 5.58 3.18 6.46
C ARG A 9 5.25 1.70 6.43
N PRO A 10 5.41 1.02 5.29
CA PRO A 10 5.23 -0.42 5.22
C PRO A 10 6.34 -1.15 6.01
N PRO A 11 6.10 -2.36 6.56
CA PRO A 11 7.11 -3.12 7.30
C PRO A 11 8.42 -3.31 6.55
N CYS A 12 8.37 -3.51 5.24
CA CYS A 12 9.56 -3.63 4.39
C CYS A 12 10.42 -2.36 4.32
N GLU A 13 9.90 -1.23 4.77
CA GLU A 13 10.61 0.05 4.90
C GLU A 13 11.03 0.34 6.35
N ALA A 14 11.00 -0.65 7.26
CA ALA A 14 11.32 -0.46 8.67
C ALA A 14 12.70 0.16 8.91
N TYR A 15 13.65 -0.12 8.04
CA TYR A 15 15.01 0.40 8.11
C TYR A 15 15.25 1.66 7.25
N SER A 16 14.24 2.17 6.58
CA SER A 16 14.33 3.42 5.82
C SER A 16 14.25 4.61 6.76
N VAL A 17 15.08 5.63 6.52
CA VAL A 17 14.91 6.91 7.22
C VAL A 17 13.56 7.53 6.81
N LEU A 18 12.84 8.08 7.77
CA LEU A 18 11.45 8.51 7.59
C LEU A 18 11.38 10.03 7.49
N ILE A 19 10.95 10.53 6.35
CA ILE A 19 10.83 11.97 6.08
C ILE A 19 9.37 12.34 5.83
N GLY A 20 8.79 13.11 6.74
CA GLY A 20 7.42 13.59 6.61
C GLY A 20 7.30 14.68 5.54
N VAL A 21 6.56 14.40 4.46
CA VAL A 21 6.29 15.37 3.38
C VAL A 21 4.88 15.93 3.48
N THR A 22 3.92 15.08 3.82
CA THR A 22 2.53 15.49 4.06
C THR A 22 2.06 14.96 5.41
N GLU A 23 1.05 15.60 5.96
CA GLU A 23 0.31 15.14 7.13
C GLU A 23 -1.09 14.75 6.72
N GLY A 24 -1.69 13.78 7.43
CA GLY A 24 -3.02 13.30 7.10
C GLY A 24 -3.13 12.65 5.73
N CYS A 25 -4.35 12.45 5.28
CA CYS A 25 -4.67 11.90 3.96
C CYS A 25 -5.62 12.84 3.22
N SER A 26 -5.24 13.25 2.00
CA SER A 26 -6.03 14.18 1.18
C SER A 26 -7.43 13.62 0.83
N TRP A 27 -7.54 12.30 0.71
CA TRP A 27 -8.81 11.62 0.46
C TRP A 27 -9.70 11.61 1.71
N ALA A 28 -9.14 11.29 2.87
CA ALA A 28 -9.88 11.30 4.12
C ALA A 28 -10.45 12.70 4.43
N GLN A 29 -9.67 13.75 4.22
CA GLN A 29 -10.13 15.12 4.43
C GLN A 29 -11.29 15.51 3.51
N ARG A 30 -11.30 15.01 2.28
CA ARG A 30 -12.32 15.41 1.27
C ARG A 30 -13.61 14.61 1.33
N THR A 31 -13.55 13.34 1.77
CA THR A 31 -14.65 12.39 1.59
C THR A 31 -14.94 11.53 2.81
N GLY A 32 -14.23 11.75 3.91
CA GLY A 32 -14.24 10.84 5.06
C GLY A 32 -13.32 9.63 4.90
N GLY A 33 -12.66 9.44 3.75
CA GLY A 33 -11.66 8.38 3.53
C GLY A 33 -12.20 6.99 3.26
N CYS A 34 -11.29 6.02 3.21
CA CYS A 34 -11.66 4.61 2.96
C CYS A 34 -12.25 3.99 4.22
N LYS A 35 -13.35 3.24 4.12
CA LYS A 35 -14.06 2.64 5.25
C LYS A 35 -13.20 1.72 6.13
N PHE A 36 -12.20 1.05 5.54
CA PHE A 36 -11.31 0.12 6.26
C PHE A 36 -10.08 0.79 6.88
N CYS A 37 -9.86 2.10 6.65
CA CYS A 37 -8.67 2.79 7.12
C CYS A 37 -8.86 3.33 8.54
N GLY A 38 -8.18 2.74 9.52
CA GLY A 38 -8.19 3.20 10.91
C GLY A 38 -7.15 4.28 11.24
N VAL A 39 -6.27 4.62 10.30
CA VAL A 39 -5.17 5.57 10.54
C VAL A 39 -5.61 7.02 10.27
N TYR A 40 -6.18 7.26 9.08
CA TYR A 40 -6.52 8.62 8.63
C TYR A 40 -8.02 8.86 8.57
N ASN A 41 -8.83 7.85 8.83
CA ASN A 41 -10.29 7.88 8.82
C ASN A 41 -10.87 7.37 10.15
N GLY A 42 -10.12 7.52 11.23
CA GLY A 42 -10.56 7.08 12.54
C GLY A 42 -11.43 8.12 13.24
N LYS A 43 -12.33 7.65 14.13
CA LYS A 43 -13.23 8.49 14.93
C LYS A 43 -12.49 9.35 15.95
N GLU A 44 -11.37 8.85 16.49
CA GLU A 44 -10.65 9.46 17.60
C GLU A 44 -9.57 10.44 17.16
N PHE A 45 -9.04 10.29 15.94
CA PHE A 45 -7.97 11.15 15.46
C PHE A 45 -8.06 11.41 13.96
N VAL A 46 -8.43 12.62 13.59
CA VAL A 46 -8.45 13.08 12.20
C VAL A 46 -7.34 14.10 12.00
N GLN A 47 -6.19 13.66 11.56
CA GLN A 47 -5.14 14.57 11.15
C GLN A 47 -5.55 15.29 9.86
N LYS A 48 -5.63 16.63 9.91
CA LYS A 48 -5.91 17.44 8.72
C LYS A 48 -4.81 17.23 7.68
N TYR A 49 -5.22 17.03 6.42
CA TYR A 49 -4.26 16.98 5.33
C TYR A 49 -3.61 18.34 5.12
N ARG A 50 -2.29 18.34 5.07
CA ARG A 50 -1.49 19.47 4.60
C ARG A 50 -0.16 19.01 4.01
N VAL A 51 0.35 19.77 3.04
CA VAL A 51 1.72 19.65 2.58
C VAL A 51 2.60 20.41 3.55
N ARG A 52 3.68 19.79 4.03
CA ARG A 52 4.61 20.43 4.95
C ARG A 52 5.49 21.44 4.21
N PRO A 53 5.80 22.60 4.82
CA PRO A 53 6.68 23.57 4.21
C PRO A 53 8.11 23.03 4.08
N TRP A 54 8.84 23.52 3.07
CA TRP A 54 10.20 23.09 2.79
C TRP A 54 11.13 23.16 4.01
N ASP A 55 11.09 24.25 4.77
CA ASP A 55 11.99 24.42 5.91
C ASP A 55 11.78 23.37 6.99
N SER A 56 10.55 22.90 7.18
CA SER A 56 10.24 21.79 8.10
C SER A 56 10.78 20.46 7.56
N ILE A 57 10.60 20.18 6.26
CA ILE A 57 11.10 18.95 5.62
C ILE A 57 12.64 18.94 5.66
N LYS A 58 13.27 20.06 5.32
CA LYS A 58 14.71 20.22 5.36
C LYS A 58 15.27 19.98 6.76
N ASN A 59 14.64 20.57 7.77
CA ASN A 59 15.05 20.40 9.17
C ASN A 59 14.96 18.92 9.61
N ASP A 60 13.92 18.21 9.21
CA ASP A 60 13.77 16.78 9.51
C ASP A 60 14.89 15.95 8.85
N ILE A 61 15.25 16.28 7.62
CA ILE A 61 16.37 15.62 6.92
C ILE A 61 17.68 15.89 7.64
N ASP A 62 17.93 17.14 8.06
CA ASP A 62 19.15 17.52 8.79
C ASP A 62 19.24 16.81 10.16
N ILE A 63 18.14 16.74 10.92
CA ILE A 63 18.08 15.99 12.19
C ILE A 63 18.32 14.51 11.94
N THR A 64 17.65 13.92 10.95
CA THR A 64 17.82 12.51 10.60
C THR A 64 19.26 12.20 10.19
N TRP A 65 19.92 13.11 9.49
CA TRP A 65 21.32 12.98 9.14
C TRP A 65 22.24 13.03 10.38
N LEU A 66 21.94 13.89 11.35
CA LEU A 66 22.68 13.94 12.62
C LEU A 66 22.53 12.65 13.43
N GLU A 67 21.36 12.01 13.40
CA GLU A 67 21.07 10.77 14.14
C GLU A 67 21.68 9.53 13.47
N HIS A 68 21.59 9.44 12.16
CA HIS A 68 21.96 8.24 11.40
C HIS A 68 23.29 8.38 10.63
N GLY A 69 23.81 9.60 10.49
CA GLY A 69 24.99 9.88 9.66
C GLY A 69 24.75 9.56 8.19
N ALA A 70 25.83 9.52 7.41
CA ALA A 70 25.78 9.28 5.97
C ALA A 70 25.59 7.80 5.57
N VAL A 71 25.21 6.91 6.52
CA VAL A 71 25.14 5.46 6.27
C VAL A 71 23.78 4.98 5.74
N ALA A 72 22.75 5.81 5.81
CA ALA A 72 21.42 5.44 5.34
C ALA A 72 21.44 5.11 3.83
N THR A 73 20.87 3.96 3.50
CA THR A 73 20.76 3.46 2.11
C THR A 73 19.34 3.56 1.56
N ARG A 74 18.37 3.84 2.43
CA ARG A 74 16.95 3.88 2.07
C ARG A 74 16.25 5.02 2.80
N ALA A 75 15.33 5.71 2.10
CA ALA A 75 14.46 6.73 2.67
C ALA A 75 13.00 6.48 2.27
N PHE A 76 12.09 6.89 3.14
CA PHE A 76 10.67 6.82 2.88
C PHE A 76 10.01 8.20 3.06
N LEU A 77 9.42 8.72 1.98
CA LEU A 77 8.64 9.96 2.02
C LEU A 77 7.26 9.65 2.58
N ALA A 78 7.05 10.07 3.83
CA ALA A 78 5.89 9.72 4.63
C ALA A 78 4.78 10.77 4.58
N GLY A 79 3.60 10.31 4.98
CA GLY A 79 2.31 10.96 4.97
C GLY A 79 1.26 10.02 4.40
N GLY A 80 -0.03 10.34 4.49
CA GLY A 80 -1.09 9.46 3.98
C GLY A 80 -1.02 9.21 2.47
N ASN A 81 -0.50 10.18 1.73
CA ASN A 81 -0.22 10.13 0.30
C ASN A 81 0.80 11.23 -0.07
N ALA A 82 2.04 11.04 0.32
CA ALA A 82 3.10 12.05 0.16
C ALA A 82 3.31 12.49 -1.30
N LEU A 83 3.06 11.61 -2.29
CA LEU A 83 3.15 11.96 -3.71
C LEU A 83 2.13 13.03 -4.15
N SER A 84 1.14 13.37 -3.32
CA SER A 84 0.21 14.48 -3.56
C SER A 84 0.86 15.87 -3.44
N ALA A 85 2.05 15.96 -2.85
CA ALA A 85 2.79 17.23 -2.75
C ALA A 85 3.22 17.75 -4.14
N PRO A 86 3.44 19.09 -4.29
CA PRO A 86 3.92 19.67 -5.54
C PRO A 86 5.20 19.02 -6.04
N THR A 87 5.31 18.84 -7.36
CA THR A 87 6.46 18.17 -8.00
C THR A 87 7.79 18.83 -7.64
N ASP A 88 7.87 20.17 -7.68
CA ASP A 88 9.09 20.91 -7.35
C ASP A 88 9.53 20.69 -5.89
N LEU A 89 8.58 20.62 -4.96
CA LEU A 89 8.87 20.34 -3.55
C LEU A 89 9.41 18.92 -3.38
N LEU A 90 8.79 17.94 -4.06
CA LEU A 90 9.23 16.55 -4.03
C LEU A 90 10.62 16.39 -4.65
N ALA A 91 10.86 16.99 -5.82
CA ALA A 91 12.15 16.95 -6.50
C ALA A 91 13.25 17.56 -5.61
N ARG A 92 13.00 18.74 -5.07
CA ARG A 92 13.92 19.40 -4.12
C ARG A 92 14.20 18.55 -2.87
N THR A 93 13.17 17.84 -2.37
CA THR A 93 13.32 16.94 -1.21
C THR A 93 14.22 15.75 -1.55
N LEU A 94 14.00 15.14 -2.73
CA LEU A 94 14.79 14.01 -3.22
C LEU A 94 16.25 14.39 -3.46
N GLU A 95 16.51 15.51 -4.13
CA GLU A 95 17.84 16.04 -4.38
C GLU A 95 18.59 16.31 -3.07
N TYR A 96 17.93 16.95 -2.10
CA TYR A 96 18.52 17.24 -0.80
C TYR A 96 18.79 15.97 0.02
N LEU A 97 17.93 14.94 -0.08
CA LEU A 97 18.18 13.64 0.53
C LEU A 97 19.43 12.97 -0.06
N HIS A 98 19.60 12.98 -1.38
CA HIS A 98 20.77 12.39 -2.02
C HIS A 98 22.06 13.15 -1.70
N ASP A 99 21.99 14.47 -1.56
CA ASP A 99 23.13 15.29 -1.11
C ASP A 99 23.55 14.94 0.33
N ARG A 100 22.59 14.78 1.24
CA ARG A 100 22.84 14.45 2.64
C ARG A 100 23.24 13.00 2.88
N PHE A 101 22.64 12.08 2.12
CA PHE A 101 22.87 10.64 2.25
C PHE A 101 23.46 10.05 0.95
N PRO A 102 24.77 10.18 0.73
CA PRO A 102 25.41 9.79 -0.54
C PRO A 102 25.38 8.28 -0.82
N ARG A 103 25.01 7.46 0.17
CA ARG A 103 24.80 6.00 0.01
C ARG A 103 23.34 5.62 -0.28
N LEU A 104 22.47 6.60 -0.45
CA LEU A 104 21.05 6.37 -0.65
C LEU A 104 20.82 5.67 -2.00
N GLN A 105 20.25 4.48 -1.95
CA GLN A 105 19.97 3.62 -3.12
C GLN A 105 18.48 3.57 -3.47
N GLN A 106 17.63 3.84 -2.48
CA GLN A 106 16.19 3.77 -2.65
C GLN A 106 15.50 4.90 -1.91
N VAL A 107 14.66 5.64 -2.62
CA VAL A 107 13.65 6.51 -2.00
C VAL A 107 12.28 6.05 -2.45
N SER A 108 11.39 5.86 -1.49
CA SER A 108 10.04 5.38 -1.74
C SER A 108 8.97 6.29 -1.12
N SER A 109 7.75 6.19 -1.61
CA SER A 109 6.63 7.02 -1.15
C SER A 109 5.30 6.31 -1.27
N TYR A 110 4.35 6.63 -0.39
CA TYR A 110 2.95 6.32 -0.65
C TYR A 110 2.34 7.25 -1.69
N ALA A 111 1.52 6.67 -2.56
CA ALA A 111 0.70 7.41 -3.51
C ALA A 111 -0.72 6.85 -3.60
N LYS A 112 -1.69 7.72 -3.81
CA LYS A 112 -2.97 7.34 -4.39
C LYS A 112 -2.87 7.39 -5.92
N ASN A 113 -3.71 6.61 -6.60
CA ASN A 113 -3.83 6.69 -8.05
C ASN A 113 -4.09 8.12 -8.55
N TYR A 114 -4.90 8.88 -7.82
CA TYR A 114 -5.20 10.28 -8.14
C TYR A 114 -3.94 11.15 -8.15
N ASP A 115 -3.04 10.98 -7.19
CA ASP A 115 -1.78 11.75 -7.09
C ASP A 115 -0.91 11.52 -8.32
N VAL A 116 -0.82 10.26 -8.79
CA VAL A 116 -0.10 9.88 -10.00
C VAL A 116 -0.77 10.46 -11.26
N LEU A 117 -2.09 10.39 -11.34
CA LEU A 117 -2.84 10.86 -12.51
C LEU A 117 -2.81 12.38 -12.67
N GLN A 118 -2.75 13.12 -11.56
CA GLN A 118 -2.69 14.59 -11.57
C GLN A 118 -1.33 15.14 -12.02
N LYS A 119 -0.23 14.43 -11.81
CA LYS A 119 1.08 14.82 -12.33
C LYS A 119 1.17 14.53 -13.81
N SER A 120 1.88 15.36 -14.58
CA SER A 120 2.22 15.03 -15.97
C SER A 120 3.18 13.84 -16.03
N ILE A 121 3.41 13.27 -17.20
CA ILE A 121 4.45 12.24 -17.36
C ILE A 121 5.83 12.84 -17.09
N SER A 122 6.07 14.05 -17.56
CA SER A 122 7.31 14.79 -17.31
C SER A 122 7.56 15.06 -15.82
N ASP A 123 6.50 15.37 -15.03
CA ASP A 123 6.63 15.49 -13.58
C ASP A 123 7.11 14.18 -12.94
N LEU A 124 6.56 13.05 -13.34
CA LEU A 124 6.94 11.75 -12.80
C LEU A 124 8.35 11.36 -13.25
N GLU A 125 8.73 11.65 -14.49
CA GLU A 125 10.09 11.45 -14.99
C GLU A 125 11.10 12.33 -14.25
N GLN A 126 10.75 13.57 -13.94
CA GLN A 126 11.55 14.47 -13.10
C GLN A 126 11.76 13.87 -11.70
N LEU A 127 10.70 13.34 -11.08
CA LEU A 127 10.80 12.70 -9.77
C LEU A 127 11.65 11.42 -9.81
N ALA A 128 11.51 10.61 -10.87
CA ALA A 128 12.35 9.43 -11.08
C ALA A 128 13.83 9.82 -11.23
N ALA A 129 14.12 10.85 -12.04
CA ALA A 129 15.48 11.37 -12.24
C ALA A 129 16.06 11.97 -10.95
N ALA A 130 15.23 12.59 -10.11
CA ALA A 130 15.63 13.09 -8.79
C ALA A 130 15.83 12.00 -7.75
N GLY A 131 15.53 10.72 -8.07
CA GLY A 131 15.81 9.56 -7.23
C GLY A 131 14.59 8.90 -6.57
N LEU A 132 13.35 9.22 -6.95
CA LEU A 132 12.18 8.46 -6.52
C LEU A 132 12.19 7.08 -7.19
N THR A 133 12.46 6.04 -6.41
CA THR A 133 12.64 4.68 -6.93
C THR A 133 11.37 3.86 -6.95
N ILE A 134 10.58 3.92 -5.86
CA ILE A 134 9.40 3.05 -5.68
C ILE A 134 8.20 3.87 -5.19
N VAL A 135 7.05 3.62 -5.80
CA VAL A 135 5.77 4.11 -5.30
C VAL A 135 4.94 2.94 -4.77
N TYR A 136 4.45 3.08 -3.54
CA TYR A 136 3.50 2.15 -2.92
C TYR A 136 2.08 2.66 -3.15
N MET A 137 1.29 1.88 -3.87
CA MET A 137 -0.08 2.24 -4.21
C MET A 137 -1.08 1.19 -3.74
N GLY A 138 -2.08 1.60 -2.97
CA GLY A 138 -3.14 0.70 -2.54
C GLY A 138 -4.12 0.43 -3.67
N LEU A 139 -4.00 -0.71 -4.37
CA LEU A 139 -5.02 -1.24 -5.26
C LEU A 139 -6.25 -1.69 -4.47
N GLU A 140 -6.01 -2.41 -3.39
CA GLU A 140 -6.90 -3.04 -2.42
C GLU A 140 -7.80 -4.12 -3.04
N SER A 141 -8.44 -3.83 -4.19
CA SER A 141 -9.33 -4.70 -4.94
C SER A 141 -9.29 -4.37 -6.43
N GLY A 142 -9.56 -5.37 -7.26
CA GLY A 142 -9.84 -5.18 -8.69
C GLY A 142 -11.33 -5.01 -9.02
N SER A 143 -12.21 -5.16 -8.03
CA SER A 143 -13.65 -4.98 -8.19
C SER A 143 -14.07 -3.53 -7.96
N ASP A 144 -14.69 -2.91 -8.95
CA ASP A 144 -15.21 -1.54 -8.84
C ASP A 144 -16.33 -1.45 -7.78
N GLU A 145 -17.09 -2.51 -7.56
CA GLU A 145 -18.13 -2.57 -6.54
C GLU A 145 -17.52 -2.55 -5.14
N VAL A 146 -16.47 -3.34 -4.90
CA VAL A 146 -15.71 -3.34 -3.63
C VAL A 146 -15.06 -1.98 -3.41
N LEU A 147 -14.41 -1.42 -4.43
CA LEU A 147 -13.75 -0.10 -4.33
C LEU A 147 -14.76 1.00 -4.00
N LYS A 148 -15.94 0.96 -4.61
CA LYS A 148 -17.04 1.89 -4.32
C LYS A 148 -17.58 1.70 -2.90
N TYR A 149 -17.88 0.45 -2.52
CA TYR A 149 -18.39 0.11 -1.18
C TYR A 149 -17.42 0.60 -0.08
N MET A 150 -16.14 0.40 -0.30
CA MET A 150 -15.06 0.80 0.62
C MET A 150 -14.68 2.29 0.55
N ASN A 151 -15.40 3.10 -0.24
CA ASN A 151 -15.10 4.51 -0.47
C ASN A 151 -13.62 4.77 -0.84
N LYS A 152 -13.05 3.91 -1.70
CA LYS A 152 -11.65 4.04 -2.12
C LYS A 152 -11.43 5.25 -3.05
N GLY A 153 -12.46 5.72 -3.73
CA GLY A 153 -12.45 6.87 -4.61
C GLY A 153 -11.69 6.65 -5.92
N THR A 154 -11.73 5.44 -6.42
CA THR A 154 -11.13 5.05 -7.70
C THR A 154 -11.90 3.88 -8.30
N THR A 155 -11.55 3.56 -9.55
CA THR A 155 -11.95 2.33 -10.24
C THR A 155 -10.72 1.49 -10.57
N ALA A 156 -10.90 0.19 -10.86
CA ALA A 156 -9.83 -0.69 -11.32
C ALA A 156 -9.12 -0.11 -12.57
N ALA A 157 -9.90 0.40 -13.53
CA ALA A 157 -9.34 1.07 -14.72
C ALA A 157 -8.55 2.35 -14.35
N GLY A 158 -9.00 3.12 -13.36
CA GLY A 158 -8.27 4.28 -12.85
C GLY A 158 -6.94 3.90 -12.21
N MET A 159 -6.93 2.80 -11.45
CA MET A 159 -5.72 2.25 -10.86
C MET A 159 -4.74 1.76 -11.92
N LEU A 160 -5.23 1.06 -12.95
CA LEU A 160 -4.40 0.57 -14.05
C LEU A 160 -3.72 1.72 -14.81
N ARG A 161 -4.47 2.79 -15.13
CA ARG A 161 -3.89 3.96 -15.80
C ARG A 161 -2.79 4.62 -14.97
N ALA A 162 -3.03 4.79 -13.65
CA ALA A 162 -2.02 5.34 -12.74
C ALA A 162 -0.77 4.47 -12.67
N ALA A 163 -0.96 3.15 -12.54
CA ALA A 163 0.11 2.17 -12.49
C ALA A 163 1.00 2.25 -13.74
N LYS A 164 0.39 2.16 -14.92
CA LYS A 164 1.13 2.25 -16.19
C LYS A 164 1.85 3.58 -16.34
N LYS A 165 1.23 4.68 -15.91
CA LYS A 165 1.85 6.02 -15.98
C LYS A 165 3.09 6.12 -15.09
N ALA A 166 3.03 5.61 -13.85
CA ALA A 166 4.18 5.59 -12.95
C ALA A 166 5.32 4.72 -13.50
N MET A 167 5.00 3.50 -13.96
CA MET A 167 5.99 2.58 -14.52
C MET A 167 6.62 3.11 -15.80
N ASN A 168 5.84 3.75 -16.68
CA ASN A 168 6.36 4.37 -17.92
C ASN A 168 7.31 5.54 -17.62
N ALA A 169 7.15 6.21 -16.48
CA ALA A 169 8.09 7.24 -16.01
C ALA A 169 9.37 6.67 -15.36
N GLY A 170 9.56 5.35 -15.35
CA GLY A 170 10.72 4.69 -14.75
C GLY A 170 10.63 4.46 -13.25
N ILE A 171 9.46 4.67 -12.62
CA ILE A 171 9.26 4.45 -11.19
C ILE A 171 8.75 3.02 -10.98
N GLN A 172 9.40 2.27 -10.09
CA GLN A 172 8.90 0.95 -9.70
C GLN A 172 7.58 1.06 -8.95
N LEU A 173 6.70 0.10 -9.17
CA LEU A 173 5.38 0.06 -8.54
C LEU A 173 5.25 -1.13 -7.61
N SER A 174 4.87 -0.86 -6.36
CA SER A 174 4.45 -1.84 -5.38
C SER A 174 2.97 -1.64 -5.08
N VAL A 175 2.14 -2.65 -5.35
CA VAL A 175 0.70 -2.56 -5.06
C VAL A 175 0.31 -3.38 -3.85
N TYR A 176 -0.63 -2.84 -3.06
CA TYR A 176 -1.27 -3.57 -1.99
C TYR A 176 -2.61 -4.12 -2.44
N VAL A 177 -2.88 -5.36 -2.07
CA VAL A 177 -4.18 -6.04 -2.18
C VAL A 177 -4.63 -6.41 -0.78
N VAL A 178 -5.88 -6.10 -0.44
CA VAL A 178 -6.46 -6.47 0.86
C VAL A 178 -7.35 -7.69 0.67
N LEU A 179 -6.86 -8.83 1.11
CA LEU A 179 -7.60 -10.09 1.15
C LEU A 179 -8.79 -9.99 2.11
N GLY A 180 -9.91 -10.53 1.72
CA GLY A 180 -11.16 -10.46 2.49
C GLY A 180 -11.88 -9.12 2.39
N LEU A 181 -11.40 -8.16 1.60
CA LEU A 181 -12.02 -6.82 1.49
C LEU A 181 -13.44 -6.87 0.89
N GLY A 182 -13.73 -7.88 0.07
CA GLY A 182 -15.06 -8.12 -0.46
C GLY A 182 -16.01 -8.79 0.54
N GLY A 183 -15.47 -9.43 1.58
CA GLY A 183 -16.27 -10.25 2.50
C GLY A 183 -17.08 -11.31 1.77
N LYS A 184 -18.21 -11.72 2.37
CA LYS A 184 -19.19 -12.59 1.74
C LYS A 184 -20.09 -11.85 0.73
N ILE A 185 -20.02 -10.53 0.70
CA ILE A 185 -20.93 -9.68 -0.08
C ILE A 185 -20.51 -9.65 -1.56
N PHE A 186 -19.21 -9.70 -1.84
CA PHE A 186 -18.64 -9.56 -3.19
C PHE A 186 -17.79 -10.79 -3.56
N PRO A 187 -18.43 -11.90 -3.97
CA PRO A 187 -17.74 -13.18 -4.23
C PRO A 187 -16.75 -13.13 -5.39
N ASP A 188 -16.93 -12.23 -6.36
CA ASP A 188 -16.05 -12.10 -7.53
C ASP A 188 -14.80 -11.24 -7.27
N HIS A 189 -14.55 -10.84 -6.01
CA HIS A 189 -13.41 -10.01 -5.62
C HIS A 189 -12.07 -10.59 -6.10
N ALA A 190 -11.85 -11.89 -5.91
CA ALA A 190 -10.61 -12.57 -6.28
C ALA A 190 -10.34 -12.52 -7.79
N LYS A 191 -11.32 -12.91 -8.61
CA LYS A 191 -11.20 -12.91 -10.07
C LYS A 191 -10.99 -11.52 -10.66
N ALA A 192 -11.75 -10.54 -10.17
CA ALA A 192 -11.59 -9.15 -10.59
C ALA A 192 -10.19 -8.62 -10.24
N THR A 193 -9.67 -8.99 -9.07
CA THR A 193 -8.33 -8.59 -8.62
C THR A 193 -7.24 -9.25 -9.45
N ALA A 194 -7.36 -10.55 -9.74
CA ALA A 194 -6.42 -11.25 -10.61
C ALA A 194 -6.37 -10.65 -12.02
N LYS A 195 -7.53 -10.31 -12.59
CA LYS A 195 -7.62 -9.67 -13.91
C LYS A 195 -6.83 -8.36 -13.95
N ILE A 196 -7.09 -7.45 -13.00
CA ILE A 196 -6.43 -6.14 -12.99
C ILE A 196 -4.94 -6.23 -12.71
N LEU A 197 -4.51 -7.14 -11.83
CA LEU A 197 -3.10 -7.41 -11.55
C LEU A 197 -2.38 -7.96 -12.78
N THR A 198 -3.04 -8.82 -13.56
CA THR A 198 -2.52 -9.37 -14.82
C THR A 198 -2.29 -8.25 -15.85
N GLU A 199 -3.27 -7.37 -16.04
CA GLU A 199 -3.16 -6.24 -16.97
C GLU A 199 -2.13 -5.20 -16.51
N MET A 200 -1.99 -5.04 -15.20
CA MET A 200 -1.07 -4.08 -14.57
C MET A 200 0.38 -4.57 -14.61
N ASN A 201 0.62 -5.82 -14.26
CA ASN A 201 1.93 -6.45 -14.09
C ASN A 201 2.90 -5.56 -13.28
N PRO A 202 2.61 -5.23 -12.02
CA PRO A 202 3.44 -4.34 -11.22
C PRO A 202 4.74 -5.06 -10.81
N HIS A 203 5.76 -4.33 -10.35
CA HIS A 203 7.01 -4.93 -9.87
C HIS A 203 6.81 -5.78 -8.61
N PHE A 204 5.92 -5.33 -7.70
CA PHE A 204 5.63 -6.02 -6.45
C PHE A 204 4.12 -6.09 -6.18
N ILE A 205 3.64 -7.25 -5.78
CA ILE A 205 2.28 -7.46 -5.27
C ILE A 205 2.39 -7.84 -3.79
N ARG A 206 1.78 -7.03 -2.93
CA ARG A 206 1.78 -7.23 -1.49
C ARG A 206 0.39 -7.53 -0.99
N PHE A 207 0.23 -8.66 -0.34
CA PHE A 207 -1.03 -9.04 0.26
C PHE A 207 -1.10 -8.62 1.73
N ARG A 208 -2.28 -8.18 2.15
CA ARG A 208 -2.66 -7.96 3.55
C ARG A 208 -4.04 -8.51 3.77
N SER A 209 -4.26 -9.22 4.86
CA SER A 209 -5.61 -9.62 5.25
C SER A 209 -6.33 -8.46 5.93
N LEU A 210 -7.63 -8.33 5.67
CA LEU A 210 -8.47 -7.31 6.27
C LEU A 210 -8.47 -7.47 7.80
N ASN A 211 -8.20 -6.38 8.50
CA ASN A 211 -8.39 -6.25 9.93
C ASN A 211 -9.47 -5.21 10.22
N PHE A 212 -10.34 -5.51 11.16
CA PHE A 212 -11.35 -4.57 11.64
C PHE A 212 -10.77 -3.72 12.76
N ILE A 213 -10.50 -2.47 12.43
CA ILE A 213 -9.89 -1.51 13.34
C ILE A 213 -11.01 -0.71 14.01
N PRO A 214 -11.12 -0.66 15.35
CA PRO A 214 -12.25 -0.05 16.08
C PRO A 214 -12.60 1.37 15.64
N ASN A 215 -11.60 2.14 15.19
CA ASN A 215 -11.79 3.51 14.72
C ASN A 215 -12.24 3.63 13.25
N ALA A 216 -12.16 2.54 12.47
CA ALA A 216 -12.53 2.59 11.07
C ALA A 216 -14.05 2.42 10.88
N PRO A 217 -14.71 3.12 9.94
CA PRO A 217 -16.15 2.98 9.70
C PRO A 217 -16.63 1.56 9.42
N LEU A 218 -15.79 0.75 8.75
CA LEU A 218 -16.11 -0.65 8.45
C LEU A 218 -16.26 -1.50 9.71
N TYR A 219 -15.58 -1.14 10.80
CA TYR A 219 -15.72 -1.83 12.09
C TYR A 219 -17.16 -1.80 12.60
N ASP A 220 -17.83 -0.65 12.51
CA ASP A 220 -19.21 -0.51 12.96
C ASP A 220 -20.17 -1.33 12.10
N GLU A 221 -19.96 -1.35 10.77
CA GLU A 221 -20.77 -2.16 9.84
C GLU A 221 -20.58 -3.65 10.14
N TRP A 222 -19.37 -4.08 10.45
CA TRP A 222 -19.06 -5.44 10.87
C TRP A 222 -19.75 -5.79 12.20
N GLN A 223 -19.68 -4.92 13.22
CA GLN A 223 -20.32 -5.13 14.51
C GLN A 223 -21.86 -5.24 14.40
N ARG A 224 -22.47 -4.57 13.43
CA ARG A 224 -23.91 -4.66 13.16
C ARG A 224 -24.30 -5.83 12.23
N GLY A 225 -23.32 -6.62 11.79
CA GLY A 225 -23.56 -7.72 10.84
C GLY A 225 -23.91 -7.26 9.42
N GLU A 226 -23.68 -6.00 9.08
CA GLU A 226 -23.89 -5.44 7.74
C GLU A 226 -22.76 -5.82 6.78
N PHE A 227 -21.55 -6.03 7.31
CA PHE A 227 -20.42 -6.60 6.62
C PHE A 227 -20.11 -7.99 7.20
N ILE A 228 -20.09 -9.01 6.35
CA ILE A 228 -19.81 -10.40 6.74
C ILE A 228 -18.41 -10.74 6.27
N GLU A 229 -17.52 -10.96 7.22
CA GLU A 229 -16.11 -11.26 6.98
C GLU A 229 -15.86 -12.67 6.43
N LEU A 230 -14.69 -12.85 5.83
CA LEU A 230 -14.16 -14.16 5.51
C LEU A 230 -13.40 -14.73 6.72
N ARG A 231 -13.53 -16.05 6.93
CA ARG A 231 -12.69 -16.79 7.89
C ARG A 231 -11.27 -16.95 7.37
N PRO A 232 -10.27 -17.23 8.24
CA PRO A 232 -8.88 -17.40 7.84
C PRO A 232 -8.65 -18.31 6.64
N VAL A 233 -9.32 -19.46 6.62
CA VAL A 233 -9.23 -20.41 5.50
C VAL A 233 -9.81 -19.84 4.20
N GLU A 234 -10.88 -19.06 4.27
CA GLU A 234 -11.51 -18.43 3.11
C GLU A 234 -10.66 -17.28 2.56
N ILE A 235 -9.93 -16.57 3.43
CA ILE A 235 -8.94 -15.56 3.02
C ILE A 235 -7.78 -16.22 2.24
N LEU A 236 -7.32 -17.40 2.69
CA LEU A 236 -6.30 -18.16 1.96
C LEU A 236 -6.82 -18.70 0.64
N GLN A 237 -8.09 -19.15 0.58
CA GLN A 237 -8.75 -19.57 -0.66
C GLN A 237 -8.86 -18.41 -1.66
N GLU A 238 -9.24 -17.21 -1.19
CA GLU A 238 -9.27 -16.01 -2.01
C GLU A 238 -7.88 -15.67 -2.55
N GLN A 239 -6.84 -15.77 -1.73
CA GLN A 239 -5.46 -15.54 -2.16
C GLN A 239 -5.01 -16.57 -3.20
N LEU A 240 -5.34 -17.85 -3.00
CA LEU A 240 -5.07 -18.93 -3.93
C LEU A 240 -5.74 -18.65 -5.27
N GLU A 241 -7.04 -18.33 -5.27
CA GLU A 241 -7.81 -18.00 -6.48
C GLU A 241 -7.22 -16.81 -7.24
N ILE A 242 -6.79 -15.75 -6.53
CA ILE A 242 -6.10 -14.61 -7.17
C ILE A 242 -4.84 -15.10 -7.89
N LEU A 243 -3.98 -15.86 -7.21
CA LEU A 243 -2.70 -16.29 -7.77
C LEU A 243 -2.84 -17.30 -8.91
N GLU A 244 -3.80 -18.22 -8.84
CA GLU A 244 -4.10 -19.17 -9.92
C GLU A 244 -4.52 -18.44 -11.19
N ASN A 245 -5.36 -17.41 -11.07
CA ASN A 245 -5.91 -16.65 -12.18
C ASN A 245 -5.00 -15.53 -12.70
N LEU A 246 -3.79 -15.35 -12.14
CA LEU A 246 -2.80 -14.44 -12.73
C LEU A 246 -2.29 -14.99 -14.06
N GLY A 247 -2.25 -14.11 -15.07
CA GLY A 247 -1.70 -14.43 -16.38
C GLY A 247 -0.23 -14.88 -16.33
N GLU A 248 0.15 -15.78 -17.24
CA GLU A 248 1.51 -16.38 -17.26
C GLU A 248 2.64 -15.36 -17.46
N HIS A 249 2.34 -14.21 -18.08
CA HIS A 249 3.32 -13.15 -18.34
C HIS A 249 3.58 -12.26 -17.10
N VAL A 250 2.84 -12.46 -16.00
CA VAL A 250 3.05 -11.67 -14.78
C VAL A 250 4.39 -12.00 -14.16
N SER A 251 5.24 -10.98 -14.01
CA SER A 251 6.63 -11.12 -13.53
C SER A 251 6.87 -10.46 -12.17
N SER A 252 5.79 -10.18 -11.44
CA SER A 252 5.83 -9.53 -10.14
C SER A 252 6.52 -10.36 -9.06
N TYR A 253 7.12 -9.68 -8.08
CA TYR A 253 7.52 -10.33 -6.84
C TYR A 253 6.35 -10.33 -5.86
N ILE A 254 5.94 -11.50 -5.40
CA ILE A 254 4.87 -11.67 -4.40
C ILE A 254 5.46 -11.51 -3.01
N LEU A 255 4.79 -10.73 -2.16
CA LEU A 255 5.17 -10.50 -0.78
C LEU A 255 3.94 -10.62 0.14
N ASN A 256 4.04 -11.47 1.14
CA ASN A 256 2.99 -11.74 2.11
C ASN A 256 3.51 -11.61 3.55
N ASP A 257 4.43 -10.66 3.73
CA ASP A 257 5.24 -10.45 4.94
C ASP A 257 4.50 -9.69 6.07
N HIS A 258 3.24 -9.34 5.87
CA HIS A 258 2.47 -8.60 6.88
C HIS A 258 1.86 -9.53 7.93
N VAL A 259 1.90 -9.10 9.20
CA VAL A 259 1.41 -9.88 10.35
C VAL A 259 -0.08 -10.26 10.26
N SER A 260 -0.89 -9.48 9.51
CA SER A 260 -2.31 -9.79 9.31
C SER A 260 -2.52 -11.07 8.48
N ASN A 261 -1.52 -11.56 7.76
CA ASN A 261 -1.67 -12.69 6.86
C ASN A 261 -1.61 -14.03 7.60
N PHE A 262 -2.31 -15.03 7.08
CA PHE A 262 -2.41 -16.37 7.67
C PHE A 262 -1.39 -17.37 7.11
N ALA A 263 -0.70 -17.01 6.01
CA ALA A 263 0.42 -17.75 5.48
C ALA A 263 1.56 -16.79 5.15
N SER A 264 2.80 -17.23 5.33
CA SER A 264 3.99 -16.50 4.91
C SER A 264 4.47 -17.09 3.60
N ILE A 265 4.22 -16.37 2.51
CA ILE A 265 4.66 -16.74 1.16
C ILE A 265 5.36 -15.58 0.50
N ASP A 266 6.39 -15.88 -0.27
CA ASP A 266 7.09 -14.89 -1.09
C ASP A 266 7.69 -15.57 -2.33
N GLY A 267 7.97 -14.79 -3.34
CA GLY A 267 8.67 -15.30 -4.51
C GLY A 267 8.34 -14.53 -5.79
N ARG A 268 9.21 -14.74 -6.77
CA ARG A 268 9.08 -14.15 -8.08
C ARG A 268 8.22 -14.99 -9.00
N LEU A 269 7.33 -14.35 -9.74
CA LEU A 269 6.53 -14.99 -10.77
C LEU A 269 7.24 -14.87 -12.14
N PRO A 270 7.05 -15.83 -13.04
CA PRO A 270 6.26 -17.06 -12.84
C PRO A 270 7.00 -18.18 -12.12
N GLU A 271 8.32 -18.07 -11.90
CA GLU A 271 9.22 -19.15 -11.48
C GLU A 271 8.79 -19.82 -10.18
N ASN A 272 8.34 -19.00 -9.20
CA ASN A 272 7.94 -19.51 -7.88
C ASN A 272 6.43 -19.81 -7.78
N LYS A 273 5.63 -19.55 -8.82
CA LYS A 273 4.17 -19.76 -8.76
C LYS A 273 3.78 -21.17 -8.29
N PRO A 274 4.35 -22.27 -8.83
CA PRO A 274 3.97 -23.63 -8.38
C PRO A 274 4.26 -23.87 -6.90
N ARG A 275 5.40 -23.39 -6.40
CA ARG A 275 5.77 -23.50 -4.98
C ARG A 275 4.81 -22.71 -4.10
N ILE A 276 4.48 -21.47 -4.50
CA ILE A 276 3.58 -20.60 -3.75
C ILE A 276 2.19 -21.21 -3.64
N LEU A 277 1.62 -21.70 -4.75
CA LEU A 277 0.31 -22.35 -4.75
C LEU A 277 0.28 -23.55 -3.82
N LYS A 278 1.29 -24.43 -3.90
CA LYS A 278 1.40 -25.60 -3.01
C LYS A 278 1.48 -25.23 -1.52
N MET A 279 2.17 -24.13 -1.19
CA MET A 279 2.24 -23.64 0.20
C MET A 279 0.88 -23.13 0.68
N LEU A 280 0.11 -22.46 -0.18
CA LEU A 280 -1.24 -22.00 0.14
C LEU A 280 -2.21 -23.17 0.31
N GLU A 281 -2.18 -24.16 -0.59
CA GLU A 281 -2.98 -25.38 -0.49
C GLU A 281 -2.71 -26.09 0.85
N ALA A 282 -1.45 -26.25 1.21
CA ALA A 282 -1.06 -26.86 2.49
C ALA A 282 -1.56 -26.06 3.71
N ALA A 283 -1.54 -24.71 3.62
CA ALA A 283 -2.08 -23.86 4.68
C ALA A 283 -3.63 -23.93 4.76
N ILE A 284 -4.31 -24.02 3.63
CA ILE A 284 -5.78 -24.22 3.56
C ILE A 284 -6.16 -25.54 4.19
N ASP A 285 -5.33 -26.57 4.04
CA ASP A 285 -5.59 -27.90 4.60
C ASP A 285 -5.24 -28.03 6.09
N ASP A 286 -4.58 -27.05 6.70
CA ASP A 286 -4.27 -27.08 8.12
C ASP A 286 -5.55 -27.10 8.97
N PRO A 287 -5.81 -28.17 9.77
CA PRO A 287 -6.99 -28.26 10.61
C PRO A 287 -7.13 -27.12 11.62
N ARG A 288 -6.01 -26.55 12.04
CA ARG A 288 -6.00 -25.40 12.97
C ARG A 288 -6.61 -24.18 12.33
N LEU A 289 -6.30 -23.88 11.06
CA LEU A 289 -6.87 -22.75 10.32
C LEU A 289 -8.32 -22.99 9.93
N LYS A 290 -8.68 -24.24 9.59
CA LYS A 290 -10.06 -24.63 9.27
C LYS A 290 -11.05 -24.40 10.42
N SER A 291 -10.59 -24.55 11.65
CA SER A 291 -11.41 -24.40 12.86
C SER A 291 -11.46 -22.98 13.39
N LEU A 292 -10.60 -22.07 12.92
CA LEU A 292 -10.55 -20.72 13.44
C LEU A 292 -11.73 -19.87 12.95
N PRO A 293 -12.41 -19.14 13.86
CA PRO A 293 -13.27 -18.03 13.49
C PRO A 293 -12.43 -16.90 12.90
N HIS A 294 -13.10 -15.84 12.43
CA HIS A 294 -12.36 -14.64 12.07
C HIS A 294 -11.52 -14.12 13.25
N ILE A 295 -10.28 -13.74 12.96
CA ILE A 295 -9.35 -13.21 13.96
C ILE A 295 -8.75 -11.90 13.43
N ASN A 296 -8.94 -10.83 14.19
CA ASN A 296 -8.17 -9.61 13.99
C ASN A 296 -6.73 -9.80 14.48
N ARG A 297 -5.79 -9.88 13.55
CA ARG A 297 -4.36 -9.94 13.87
C ARG A 297 -3.79 -8.53 13.89
N THR A 298 -3.84 -7.90 15.06
CA THR A 298 -3.45 -6.49 15.25
C THR A 298 -2.12 -6.30 15.96
N SER A 299 -1.55 -7.37 16.51
CA SER A 299 -0.25 -7.32 17.18
C SER A 299 0.76 -8.21 16.48
N MET A 300 1.98 -7.71 16.37
CA MET A 300 3.17 -8.52 16.12
C MET A 300 3.55 -9.28 17.39
#